data_0925ebaa62a7ac72b89ddf49168b0c6e
#
_entry.id   0925ebaa62a7ac72b89ddf49168b0c6e
#
_cell.length_a   1.000
_cell.length_b   1.000
_cell.length_c   1.000
_cell.angle_alpha   90.00
_cell.angle_beta   90.00
_cell.angle_gamma   90.00
#
_symmetry.space_group_name_H-M   'P 1'
#
loop_
_entity.id
_entity.type
_entity.pdbx_description
1 polymer ?
#
loop_
_entity_poly.entity_id
_entity_poly.type
_entity_poly.pdbx_seq_one_letter_code
_entity_poly.pdbx_strand_id
1 'polypeptide(L)'
;MKTLRVIGQTRYEDRGYSNEESIAYLQLQKPEEINSFLTYNYGMDDDRFPLSFITEGQGSRGIKNVATVQWTWKTMGRMKFTDFVTYFNTAVTKPGQNGSEFEVHFSTHWFIEQHGLTAPDGVTQVRIQKDLGESAYGYAYLLKLTSPNPDAYVDPQWLAKGMYWAMSAPTVSESYSKGNRSNTMGPAGMTSQLEFYRYSKEIAGNLANVVTQYQFQNDNGGTSNLWINEEMRQFNLHMRVMNEERLWKSEYNRLPDGTIPLKDHDNGKPIPHTAGMLEICRESNYDTYGEVLTVNKLERTIGDVLDRDTQDGDKNVALMGGKGFIRDFEMAIRTDAKENGFITPLGEKMIQDNGDGLSYGRYFNKYKTPDGYTITVIHNAYFDKGTDAEAAKQNGMIHPTTGLPITSHQAALIDMSNYKGNQNVRIVRQKGQAYKAKVIEGMTDIPACWGLPNTNHAATEIDMARYEVKGSIGLQVDNTTKMFLLKCVL
;
A
#
# COMPACT_ATOMS: atom_id res chain seq x y z
N MET A 1 5.87 49.48 -18.43
CA MET A 1 5.83 48.02 -18.62
C MET A 1 4.83 47.47 -17.61
N LYS A 2 3.66 47.00 -18.07
CA LYS A 2 2.76 46.29 -17.19
C LYS A 2 3.38 44.93 -16.86
N THR A 3 3.74 44.73 -15.62
CA THR A 3 4.21 43.45 -15.12
C THR A 3 3.12 42.42 -15.41
N LEU A 4 3.40 41.45 -16.25
CA LEU A 4 2.53 40.29 -16.41
C LEU A 4 2.44 39.64 -15.02
N ARG A 5 1.35 39.84 -14.34
CA ARG A 5 1.01 39.00 -13.21
C ARG A 5 0.70 37.64 -13.80
N VAL A 6 1.56 36.70 -13.59
CA VAL A 6 1.19 35.29 -13.70
C VAL A 6 -0.01 35.13 -12.77
N ILE A 7 -1.18 34.96 -13.36
CA ILE A 7 -2.41 34.73 -12.62
C ILE A 7 -2.18 33.39 -11.97
N GLY A 8 -1.90 33.41 -10.67
CA GLY A 8 -1.61 32.19 -9.94
C GLY A 8 -2.78 31.23 -10.02
N GLN A 9 -2.51 30.00 -9.72
CA GLN A 9 -3.41 28.87 -9.58
C GLN A 9 -4.74 29.18 -8.88
N THR A 10 -4.74 30.09 -7.93
CA THR A 10 -5.86 30.53 -7.12
C THR A 10 -7.12 30.91 -7.92
N ARG A 11 -6.99 31.42 -9.13
CA ARG A 11 -8.18 31.76 -9.94
C ARG A 11 -8.85 30.55 -10.61
N TYR A 12 -8.10 29.49 -10.84
CA TYR A 12 -8.68 28.22 -11.31
C TYR A 12 -9.25 27.40 -10.15
N GLU A 13 -8.64 27.46 -8.99
CA GLU A 13 -9.09 26.80 -7.76
C GLU A 13 -10.35 27.46 -7.18
N ASP A 14 -10.39 28.81 -7.17
CA ASP A 14 -11.53 29.57 -6.66
C ASP A 14 -12.81 29.42 -7.49
N ARG A 15 -12.69 29.03 -8.75
CA ARG A 15 -13.82 28.87 -9.67
C ARG A 15 -14.24 27.43 -9.91
N GLY A 16 -13.57 26.51 -9.29
CA GLY A 16 -13.92 25.10 -9.22
C GLY A 16 -14.25 24.42 -10.55
N TYR A 17 -14.57 23.17 -10.46
CA TYR A 17 -15.07 22.34 -11.57
C TYR A 17 -16.60 22.32 -11.59
N SER A 18 -17.28 23.47 -11.39
CA SER A 18 -18.72 23.50 -11.43
C SER A 18 -19.23 23.48 -12.88
N ASN A 19 -20.39 22.88 -13.11
CA ASN A 19 -21.00 22.85 -14.43
C ASN A 19 -21.31 24.27 -14.98
N GLU A 20 -21.47 25.24 -14.09
CA GLU A 20 -21.76 26.65 -14.44
C GLU A 20 -20.51 27.40 -14.93
N GLU A 21 -19.32 26.87 -14.64
CA GLU A 21 -18.03 27.47 -15.02
C GLU A 21 -17.30 26.64 -16.11
N SER A 22 -18.06 25.88 -16.91
CA SER A 22 -17.49 25.20 -18.07
C SER A 22 -16.90 26.20 -19.06
N ILE A 23 -15.88 25.78 -19.82
CA ILE A 23 -15.23 26.61 -20.83
C ILE A 23 -16.22 27.18 -21.80
N ALA A 24 -17.25 26.41 -22.18
CA ALA A 24 -18.32 26.86 -23.06
C ALA A 24 -19.18 27.95 -22.41
N TYR A 25 -19.49 27.84 -21.14
CA TYR A 25 -20.29 28.82 -20.41
C TYR A 25 -19.54 30.15 -20.26
N LEU A 26 -18.26 30.09 -19.92
CA LEU A 26 -17.38 31.26 -19.85
C LEU A 26 -17.29 31.97 -21.20
N GLN A 27 -17.19 31.22 -22.31
CA GLN A 27 -17.11 31.78 -23.64
C GLN A 27 -18.42 32.50 -24.05
N LEU A 28 -19.57 31.96 -23.64
CA LEU A 28 -20.86 32.58 -23.91
C LEU A 28 -21.13 33.84 -23.07
N GLN A 29 -20.69 33.84 -21.82
CA GLN A 29 -20.90 34.95 -20.88
C GLN A 29 -19.89 36.08 -21.04
N LYS A 30 -18.62 35.78 -21.35
CA LYS A 30 -17.51 36.73 -21.39
C LYS A 30 -16.56 36.44 -22.56
N PRO A 31 -17.02 36.62 -23.80
CA PRO A 31 -16.19 36.30 -24.98
C PRO A 31 -14.93 37.16 -25.07
N GLU A 32 -14.92 38.35 -24.53
CA GLU A 32 -13.77 39.26 -24.52
C GLU A 32 -12.65 38.89 -23.51
N GLU A 33 -12.97 38.12 -22.51
CA GLU A 33 -11.96 37.67 -21.52
C GLU A 33 -11.18 36.42 -21.98
N ILE A 34 -11.59 35.80 -23.06
CA ILE A 34 -11.06 34.55 -23.55
C ILE A 34 -9.97 34.82 -24.56
N ASN A 35 -8.75 34.43 -24.22
CA ASN A 35 -7.61 34.55 -25.10
C ASN A 35 -7.56 33.33 -26.05
N SER A 36 -7.22 33.52 -27.31
CA SER A 36 -7.10 32.45 -28.32
C SER A 36 -6.02 31.40 -27.99
N PHE A 37 -5.21 31.62 -26.96
CA PHE A 37 -4.16 30.72 -26.50
C PHE A 37 -4.47 30.20 -25.11
N LEU A 38 -4.80 28.93 -25.00
CA LEU A 38 -4.87 28.23 -23.70
C LEU A 38 -3.51 27.61 -23.39
N THR A 39 -2.84 28.14 -22.37
CA THR A 39 -1.58 27.56 -21.91
C THR A 39 -1.86 26.66 -20.71
N TYR A 40 -1.57 25.38 -20.82
CA TYR A 40 -1.62 24.47 -19.70
C TYR A 40 -0.42 24.71 -18.77
N ASN A 41 -0.67 25.29 -17.62
CA ASN A 41 0.37 25.50 -16.60
C ASN A 41 0.78 24.19 -15.89
N TYR A 42 -0.03 23.15 -16.05
CA TYR A 42 0.17 21.84 -15.42
C TYR A 42 0.14 20.78 -16.52
N GLY A 43 1.28 20.14 -16.73
CA GLY A 43 1.34 18.95 -17.57
C GLY A 43 0.40 17.87 -16.98
N MET A 44 -0.36 17.24 -17.84
CA MET A 44 -1.09 16.03 -17.49
C MET A 44 -0.11 14.87 -17.54
N ASP A 45 0.58 14.65 -16.43
CA ASP A 45 1.58 13.60 -16.34
C ASP A 45 0.88 12.26 -16.11
N ASP A 46 1.06 11.32 -17.04
CA ASP A 46 0.62 9.92 -16.90
C ASP A 46 1.33 9.21 -15.72
N ASP A 47 2.44 9.78 -15.25
CA ASP A 47 3.19 9.31 -14.07
C ASP A 47 2.40 9.36 -12.74
N ARG A 48 1.17 9.89 -12.76
CA ARG A 48 0.30 10.00 -11.58
C ARG A 48 -0.42 8.71 -11.21
N PHE A 49 -0.34 7.67 -12.04
CA PHE A 49 -1.13 6.44 -11.88
C PHE A 49 -0.25 5.18 -11.79
N PRO A 50 0.76 5.14 -10.89
CA PRO A 50 1.73 4.06 -10.90
C PRO A 50 1.12 2.71 -10.55
N LEU A 51 0.18 2.65 -9.61
CA LEU A 51 -0.42 1.39 -9.19
C LEU A 51 -1.38 0.83 -10.23
N SER A 52 -2.23 1.69 -10.81
CA SER A 52 -3.11 1.31 -11.92
C SER A 52 -2.31 0.85 -13.14
N PHE A 53 -1.23 1.55 -13.48
CA PHE A 53 -0.38 1.20 -14.61
C PHE A 53 0.30 -0.17 -14.43
N ILE A 54 0.87 -0.42 -13.25
CA ILE A 54 1.55 -1.68 -12.96
C ILE A 54 0.60 -2.86 -12.96
N THR A 55 -0.60 -2.70 -12.41
CA THR A 55 -1.58 -3.78 -12.30
C THR A 55 -2.34 -4.00 -13.60
N GLU A 56 -2.88 -2.97 -14.21
CA GLU A 56 -3.65 -3.05 -15.47
C GLU A 56 -2.76 -3.36 -16.67
N GLY A 57 -1.53 -2.89 -16.69
CA GLY A 57 -0.55 -3.17 -17.74
C GLY A 57 -0.18 -4.66 -17.86
N GLN A 58 -0.38 -5.45 -16.81
CA GLN A 58 -0.19 -6.91 -16.81
C GLN A 58 -1.42 -7.68 -17.33
N GLY A 59 -2.49 -6.99 -17.74
CA GLY A 59 -3.69 -7.59 -18.29
C GLY A 59 -4.38 -8.55 -17.31
N SER A 60 -4.68 -9.77 -17.77
CA SER A 60 -5.42 -10.77 -16.96
C SER A 60 -4.69 -11.24 -15.70
N ARG A 61 -3.37 -11.07 -15.61
CA ARG A 61 -2.58 -11.44 -14.42
C ARG A 61 -2.70 -10.43 -13.30
N GLY A 62 -2.89 -9.15 -13.63
CA GLY A 62 -3.04 -8.06 -12.68
C GLY A 62 -4.49 -7.72 -12.31
N ILE A 63 -5.48 -8.36 -12.95
CA ILE A 63 -6.91 -8.11 -12.73
C ILE A 63 -7.60 -9.40 -12.30
N LYS A 64 -8.33 -9.36 -11.19
CA LYS A 64 -9.17 -10.45 -10.70
C LYS A 64 -10.65 -10.06 -10.78
N ASN A 65 -11.48 -10.93 -11.35
CA ASN A 65 -12.93 -10.73 -11.37
C ASN A 65 -13.60 -11.61 -10.32
N VAL A 66 -14.43 -11.01 -9.47
CA VAL A 66 -15.19 -11.67 -8.42
C VAL A 66 -16.69 -11.52 -8.64
N ALA A 67 -17.47 -12.51 -8.22
CA ALA A 67 -18.93 -12.47 -8.35
C ALA A 67 -19.60 -11.69 -7.22
N THR A 68 -19.01 -11.73 -6.04
CA THR A 68 -19.54 -11.14 -4.79
C THR A 68 -18.86 -9.82 -4.45
N VAL A 69 -19.52 -9.00 -3.64
CA VAL A 69 -18.95 -7.73 -3.15
C VAL A 69 -17.79 -7.98 -2.19
N GLN A 70 -17.89 -9.01 -1.40
CA GLN A 70 -16.85 -9.44 -0.45
C GLN A 70 -16.24 -10.73 -0.94
N TRP A 71 -14.93 -10.86 -0.83
CA TRP A 71 -14.22 -12.11 -1.15
C TRP A 71 -13.18 -12.42 -0.08
N THR A 72 -12.86 -13.70 0.01
CA THR A 72 -11.85 -14.21 0.93
C THR A 72 -10.79 -14.96 0.17
N TRP A 73 -9.58 -14.99 0.70
CA TRP A 73 -8.51 -15.87 0.26
C TRP A 73 -7.76 -16.40 1.46
N LYS A 74 -7.06 -17.48 1.28
CA LYS A 74 -6.32 -18.14 2.34
C LYS A 74 -4.83 -17.98 2.10
N THR A 75 -4.12 -17.56 3.14
CA THR A 75 -2.66 -17.48 3.17
C THR A 75 -2.15 -18.42 4.23
N MET A 76 -0.95 -18.94 4.06
CA MET A 76 -0.27 -19.75 5.03
C MET A 76 1.05 -19.08 5.39
N GLY A 77 1.18 -18.67 6.63
CA GLY A 77 2.39 -18.06 7.15
C GLY A 77 3.48 -19.07 7.52
N ARG A 78 4.60 -18.58 8.01
CA ARG A 78 5.67 -19.40 8.58
C ARG A 78 5.17 -20.08 9.85
N MET A 79 5.58 -21.33 10.07
CA MET A 79 5.34 -22.00 11.33
C MET A 79 5.96 -21.23 12.49
N LYS A 80 5.18 -21.01 13.55
CA LYS A 80 5.63 -20.30 14.74
C LYS A 80 6.50 -21.23 15.58
N PHE A 81 7.69 -20.78 15.92
CA PHE A 81 8.62 -21.51 16.80
C PHE A 81 8.91 -20.78 18.09
N THR A 82 8.36 -19.59 18.30
CA THR A 82 8.63 -18.77 19.47
C THR A 82 7.33 -18.26 20.07
N ASP A 83 7.31 -18.14 21.40
CA ASP A 83 6.25 -17.47 22.14
C ASP A 83 6.82 -16.73 23.33
N PHE A 84 6.09 -15.75 23.86
CA PHE A 84 6.58 -14.92 24.96
C PHE A 84 5.91 -15.26 26.29
N VAL A 85 6.67 -15.06 27.36
CA VAL A 85 6.21 -15.21 28.73
C VAL A 85 5.20 -14.11 29.07
N THR A 86 4.03 -14.50 29.57
CA THR A 86 3.02 -13.59 30.08
C THR A 86 3.09 -13.40 31.58
N TYR A 87 3.40 -14.47 32.30
CA TYR A 87 3.54 -14.45 33.75
C TYR A 87 4.50 -15.52 34.27
N PHE A 88 5.26 -15.15 35.30
CA PHE A 88 6.05 -16.03 36.12
C PHE A 88 6.02 -15.56 37.58
N ASN A 89 6.00 -16.50 38.52
CA ASN A 89 6.00 -16.18 39.97
C ASN A 89 7.40 -15.72 40.42
N THR A 90 7.56 -14.43 40.60
CA THR A 90 8.84 -13.81 41.01
C THR A 90 9.34 -14.19 42.40
N ALA A 91 8.50 -14.83 43.24
CA ALA A 91 8.94 -15.36 44.53
C ALA A 91 9.93 -16.54 44.37
N VAL A 92 9.96 -17.20 43.21
CA VAL A 92 10.91 -18.26 42.91
C VAL A 92 12.18 -17.64 42.37
N THR A 93 13.21 -17.57 43.21
CA THR A 93 14.50 -16.92 42.89
C THR A 93 15.45 -17.79 42.05
N LYS A 94 15.34 -19.11 42.12
CA LYS A 94 16.18 -20.06 41.38
C LYS A 94 15.35 -21.17 40.75
N PRO A 95 14.55 -20.85 39.72
CA PRO A 95 13.69 -21.84 39.08
C PRO A 95 14.51 -22.92 38.36
N GLY A 96 14.16 -24.19 38.60
CA GLY A 96 14.85 -25.34 38.02
C GLY A 96 16.04 -25.85 38.81
N GLN A 97 16.48 -25.18 39.88
CA GLN A 97 17.61 -25.66 40.72
C GLN A 97 17.29 -27.02 41.32
N ASN A 98 18.29 -27.87 41.44
CA ASN A 98 18.18 -29.28 41.88
C ASN A 98 17.17 -30.10 41.04
N GLY A 99 16.97 -29.76 39.80
CA GLY A 99 16.00 -30.42 38.92
C GLY A 99 14.55 -30.21 39.31
N SER A 100 14.26 -29.17 40.12
CA SER A 100 12.87 -28.80 40.47
C SER A 100 12.06 -28.36 39.24
N GLU A 101 10.79 -28.65 39.29
CA GLU A 101 9.83 -28.16 38.27
C GLU A 101 9.32 -26.77 38.64
N PHE A 102 9.07 -25.95 37.64
CA PHE A 102 8.55 -24.60 37.82
C PHE A 102 7.52 -24.26 36.76
N GLU A 103 6.53 -23.44 37.10
CA GLU A 103 5.42 -23.06 36.25
C GLU A 103 5.72 -21.73 35.55
N VAL A 104 5.45 -21.70 34.23
CA VAL A 104 5.57 -20.48 33.41
C VAL A 104 4.34 -20.39 32.51
N HIS A 105 3.82 -19.16 32.32
CA HIS A 105 2.70 -18.90 31.45
C HIS A 105 3.15 -18.22 30.16
N PHE A 106 2.64 -18.70 29.03
CA PHE A 106 2.89 -18.17 27.69
C PHE A 106 1.64 -17.57 27.08
N SER A 107 1.80 -16.76 26.04
CA SER A 107 0.69 -16.02 25.45
C SER A 107 -0.28 -16.91 24.68
N THR A 108 0.20 -17.99 24.07
CA THR A 108 -0.61 -18.88 23.23
C THR A 108 -0.43 -20.34 23.63
N HIS A 109 -1.40 -21.19 23.33
CA HIS A 109 -1.33 -22.64 23.50
C HIS A 109 -0.57 -23.31 22.36
N TRP A 110 0.66 -22.85 22.11
CA TRP A 110 1.47 -23.33 20.99
C TRP A 110 2.41 -24.45 21.38
N PHE A 111 2.98 -24.38 22.56
CA PHE A 111 3.91 -25.39 23.04
C PHE A 111 3.19 -26.67 23.43
N ILE A 112 3.86 -27.80 23.30
CA ILE A 112 3.30 -29.14 23.58
C ILE A 112 4.20 -29.86 24.56
N GLU A 113 3.62 -30.74 25.36
CA GLU A 113 4.38 -31.63 26.28
C GLU A 113 5.51 -32.34 25.55
N GLN A 114 6.61 -32.58 26.25
CA GLN A 114 7.84 -33.23 25.77
C GLN A 114 8.74 -32.36 24.85
N HIS A 115 8.26 -31.21 24.40
CA HIS A 115 9.12 -30.29 23.66
C HIS A 115 10.14 -29.63 24.56
N GLY A 116 11.33 -29.42 24.00
CA GLY A 116 12.36 -28.56 24.60
C GLY A 116 11.99 -27.08 24.31
N LEU A 117 12.40 -26.22 25.23
CA LEU A 117 12.40 -24.78 25.00
C LEU A 117 13.80 -24.25 25.29
N THR A 118 14.24 -23.30 24.50
CA THR A 118 15.50 -22.58 24.66
C THR A 118 15.20 -21.16 25.12
N ALA A 119 15.88 -20.74 26.18
CA ALA A 119 15.76 -19.40 26.74
C ALA A 119 16.36 -18.34 25.80
N PRO A 120 16.09 -17.05 26.01
CA PRO A 120 16.62 -15.95 25.21
C PRO A 120 18.15 -15.86 25.14
N ASP A 121 18.86 -16.48 26.11
CA ASP A 121 20.33 -16.58 26.12
C ASP A 121 20.89 -17.55 25.06
N GLY A 122 20.03 -18.33 24.41
CA GLY A 122 20.43 -19.34 23.41
C GLY A 122 21.12 -20.58 23.97
N VAL A 123 21.34 -20.67 25.28
CA VAL A 123 22.08 -21.72 25.96
C VAL A 123 21.22 -22.53 26.93
N THR A 124 20.43 -21.84 27.75
CA THR A 124 19.60 -22.49 28.78
C THR A 124 18.43 -23.22 28.14
N GLN A 125 18.37 -24.54 28.33
CA GLN A 125 17.34 -25.40 27.80
C GLN A 125 16.49 -26.01 28.90
N VAL A 126 15.18 -26.01 28.68
CA VAL A 126 14.21 -26.64 29.56
C VAL A 126 13.32 -27.58 28.74
N ARG A 127 12.71 -28.54 29.39
CA ARG A 127 11.74 -29.45 28.80
C ARG A 127 10.36 -29.21 29.41
N ILE A 128 9.35 -29.22 28.62
CA ILE A 128 7.95 -29.15 29.03
C ILE A 128 7.58 -30.54 29.58
N GLN A 129 7.32 -30.61 30.89
CA GLN A 129 6.89 -31.83 31.54
C GLN A 129 5.39 -32.05 31.42
N LYS A 130 4.63 -30.97 31.59
CA LYS A 130 3.18 -31.04 31.56
C LYS A 130 2.58 -29.74 31.03
N ASP A 131 1.52 -29.88 30.27
CA ASP A 131 0.63 -28.79 29.88
C ASP A 131 -0.48 -28.66 30.94
N LEU A 132 -0.55 -27.52 31.61
CA LEU A 132 -1.55 -27.23 32.64
C LEU A 132 -2.81 -26.56 32.09
N GLY A 133 -2.78 -26.17 30.79
CA GLY A 133 -3.91 -25.58 30.12
C GLY A 133 -4.05 -24.08 30.32
N GLU A 134 -5.24 -23.57 30.08
CA GLU A 134 -5.54 -22.14 30.15
C GLU A 134 -5.64 -21.66 31.60
N SER A 135 -5.05 -20.52 31.89
CA SER A 135 -5.04 -19.84 33.18
C SER A 135 -5.42 -18.37 33.05
N ALA A 136 -5.59 -17.67 34.19
CA ALA A 136 -5.87 -16.23 34.20
C ALA A 136 -4.76 -15.37 33.54
N TYR A 137 -3.55 -15.92 33.41
CA TYR A 137 -2.37 -15.21 32.87
C TYR A 137 -1.93 -15.70 31.48
N GLY A 138 -2.68 -16.60 30.86
CA GLY A 138 -2.34 -17.25 29.60
C GLY A 138 -2.32 -18.77 29.73
N TYR A 139 -1.47 -19.44 28.97
CA TYR A 139 -1.36 -20.89 28.97
C TYR A 139 -0.20 -21.33 29.87
N ALA A 140 -0.51 -22.11 30.89
CA ALA A 140 0.44 -22.56 31.91
C ALA A 140 1.14 -23.85 31.51
N TYR A 141 2.45 -23.90 31.70
CA TYR A 141 3.29 -25.07 31.45
C TYR A 141 4.20 -25.33 32.62
N LEU A 142 4.34 -26.61 32.96
CA LEU A 142 5.32 -27.06 33.95
C LEU A 142 6.63 -27.41 33.25
N LEU A 143 7.68 -26.67 33.57
CA LEU A 143 8.98 -26.77 32.92
C LEU A 143 10.00 -27.41 33.85
N LYS A 144 10.97 -28.10 33.28
CA LYS A 144 12.12 -28.67 33.98
C LYS A 144 13.41 -28.40 33.25
N LEU A 145 14.44 -27.98 33.95
CA LEU A 145 15.78 -27.74 33.39
C LEU A 145 16.39 -29.03 32.88
N THR A 146 17.00 -29.00 31.69
CA THR A 146 17.70 -30.17 31.09
C THR A 146 19.14 -30.35 31.59
N SER A 147 19.69 -29.36 32.26
CA SER A 147 21.07 -29.42 32.76
C SER A 147 21.24 -30.50 33.85
N PRO A 148 22.28 -31.30 33.81
CA PRO A 148 22.61 -32.27 34.87
C PRO A 148 23.21 -31.62 36.13
N ASN A 149 23.63 -30.35 36.05
CA ASN A 149 24.23 -29.64 37.18
C ASN A 149 23.14 -29.25 38.19
N PRO A 150 23.26 -29.71 39.46
CA PRO A 150 22.27 -29.41 40.49
C PRO A 150 22.21 -27.92 40.85
N ASP A 151 23.30 -27.19 40.66
CA ASP A 151 23.33 -25.74 40.95
C ASP A 151 22.79 -24.88 39.79
N ALA A 152 22.57 -25.48 38.63
CA ALA A 152 22.03 -24.75 37.49
C ALA A 152 20.54 -24.34 37.72
N TYR A 153 20.23 -23.16 37.35
CA TYR A 153 18.84 -22.60 37.38
C TYR A 153 18.63 -21.72 36.20
N VAL A 154 17.38 -21.42 35.90
CA VAL A 154 17.01 -20.43 34.86
C VAL A 154 17.08 -19.05 35.48
N ASP A 155 17.81 -18.12 34.86
CA ASP A 155 17.87 -16.76 35.35
C ASP A 155 16.46 -16.14 35.28
N PRO A 156 15.92 -15.61 36.41
CA PRO A 156 14.61 -14.99 36.45
C PRO A 156 14.38 -13.86 35.43
N GLN A 157 15.47 -13.20 34.97
CA GLN A 157 15.35 -12.18 33.91
C GLN A 157 14.78 -12.75 32.60
N TRP A 158 15.05 -14.00 32.26
CA TRP A 158 14.53 -14.68 31.06
C TRP A 158 13.08 -15.13 31.22
N LEU A 159 12.56 -15.12 32.44
CA LEU A 159 11.17 -15.43 32.77
C LEU A 159 10.32 -14.16 32.95
N ALA A 160 10.92 -12.99 32.74
CA ALA A 160 10.19 -11.71 32.77
C ALA A 160 9.13 -11.64 31.67
N LYS A 161 8.02 -10.94 31.97
CA LYS A 161 6.94 -10.73 31.02
C LYS A 161 7.48 -10.12 29.72
N GLY A 162 7.11 -10.73 28.58
CA GLY A 162 7.49 -10.27 27.23
C GLY A 162 8.76 -10.96 26.70
N MET A 163 9.48 -11.79 27.48
CA MET A 163 10.63 -12.53 26.99
C MET A 163 10.24 -13.70 26.11
N TYR A 164 10.81 -13.79 24.92
CA TYR A 164 10.51 -14.83 23.93
C TYR A 164 11.35 -16.07 24.16
N TRP A 165 10.69 -17.21 24.16
CA TRP A 165 11.31 -18.52 24.22
C TRP A 165 11.16 -19.23 22.89
N ALA A 166 12.20 -19.95 22.46
CA ALA A 166 12.20 -20.69 21.22
C ALA A 166 11.89 -22.17 21.46
N MET A 167 11.06 -22.77 20.61
CA MET A 167 10.77 -24.20 20.65
C MET A 167 11.95 -24.98 20.09
N SER A 168 12.37 -26.00 20.80
CA SER A 168 13.41 -26.95 20.44
C SER A 168 12.81 -28.34 20.16
N ALA A 169 13.62 -29.27 19.73
CA ALA A 169 13.19 -30.62 19.39
C ALA A 169 12.55 -31.37 20.58
N PRO A 170 11.52 -32.18 20.35
CA PRO A 170 10.95 -33.01 21.40
C PRO A 170 11.92 -34.12 21.79
N THR A 171 11.99 -34.40 23.10
CA THR A 171 12.79 -35.46 23.65
C THR A 171 11.93 -36.41 24.47
N VAL A 172 12.13 -37.69 24.27
CA VAL A 172 11.36 -38.76 24.95
C VAL A 172 12.30 -39.69 25.73
N SER A 173 11.72 -40.52 26.60
CA SER A 173 12.47 -41.51 27.36
C SER A 173 13.01 -42.60 26.44
N GLU A 174 14.15 -43.19 26.84
CA GLU A 174 14.84 -44.27 26.09
C GLU A 174 13.94 -45.50 25.86
N SER A 175 13.08 -45.82 26.83
CA SER A 175 12.15 -46.96 26.75
C SER A 175 10.78 -46.58 27.27
N TYR A 176 9.78 -47.31 26.77
CA TYR A 176 8.33 -47.09 27.09
C TYR A 176 7.82 -45.65 26.80
N SER A 177 8.50 -44.94 25.92
CA SER A 177 8.09 -43.59 25.54
C SER A 177 6.79 -43.59 24.75
N LYS A 178 5.98 -42.57 24.99
CA LYS A 178 4.81 -42.27 24.13
C LYS A 178 5.15 -41.09 23.24
N GLY A 179 4.88 -41.21 21.95
CA GLY A 179 4.95 -40.07 21.04
C GLY A 179 3.88 -39.04 21.38
N ASN A 180 4.15 -37.78 21.03
CA ASN A 180 3.18 -36.71 21.14
C ASN A 180 2.83 -36.17 19.74
N ARG A 181 1.72 -35.42 19.65
CA ARG A 181 1.30 -34.79 18.39
C ARG A 181 2.31 -33.72 18.00
N SER A 182 2.47 -33.51 16.70
CA SER A 182 3.19 -32.37 16.16
C SER A 182 2.24 -31.17 15.98
N ASN A 183 2.80 -29.97 16.06
CA ASN A 183 2.07 -28.76 15.74
C ASN A 183 1.76 -28.71 14.25
N THR A 184 0.56 -28.30 13.92
CA THR A 184 0.15 -28.01 12.55
C THR A 184 -0.48 -26.62 12.50
N MET A 185 -0.13 -25.86 11.47
CA MET A 185 -0.75 -24.55 11.23
C MET A 185 -1.85 -24.70 10.19
N GLY A 186 -2.98 -24.08 10.46
CA GLY A 186 -4.04 -23.88 9.48
C GLY A 186 -3.80 -22.61 8.65
N PRO A 187 -4.40 -22.52 7.47
CA PRO A 187 -4.33 -21.31 6.68
C PRO A 187 -5.12 -20.16 7.36
N ALA A 188 -4.55 -18.97 7.40
CA ALA A 188 -5.24 -17.77 7.79
C ALA A 188 -6.16 -17.28 6.67
N GLY A 189 -7.37 -16.86 7.01
CA GLY A 189 -8.31 -16.25 6.07
C GLY A 189 -8.09 -14.74 6.02
N MET A 190 -7.88 -14.20 4.83
CA MET A 190 -7.91 -12.78 4.58
C MET A 190 -9.19 -12.43 3.83
N THR A 191 -9.75 -11.28 4.13
CA THR A 191 -11.01 -10.81 3.55
C THR A 191 -10.86 -9.39 3.06
N SER A 192 -11.39 -9.09 1.88
CA SER A 192 -11.52 -7.74 1.36
C SER A 192 -12.88 -7.55 0.68
N GLN A 193 -13.19 -6.32 0.30
CA GLN A 193 -14.46 -5.98 -0.34
C GLN A 193 -14.26 -4.97 -1.46
N LEU A 194 -15.25 -4.90 -2.36
CA LEU A 194 -15.29 -3.95 -3.45
C LEU A 194 -15.79 -2.60 -2.96
N GLU A 195 -15.21 -1.55 -3.49
CA GLU A 195 -15.71 -0.19 -3.43
C GLU A 195 -16.41 0.15 -4.75
N PHE A 196 -17.52 0.84 -4.67
CA PHE A 196 -18.32 1.24 -5.85
C PHE A 196 -18.15 2.72 -6.10
N TYR A 197 -18.01 3.09 -7.36
CA TYR A 197 -17.95 4.48 -7.76
C TYR A 197 -18.95 4.78 -8.88
N ARG A 198 -19.39 6.04 -8.91
CA ARG A 198 -20.26 6.57 -9.94
C ARG A 198 -19.89 8.02 -10.22
N TYR A 199 -19.74 8.34 -11.49
CA TYR A 199 -19.46 9.69 -11.96
C TYR A 199 -20.46 10.05 -13.05
N SER A 200 -20.87 11.31 -13.09
CA SER A 200 -21.76 11.83 -14.10
C SER A 200 -21.20 13.12 -14.71
N LYS A 201 -21.47 13.33 -16.00
CA LYS A 201 -21.22 14.57 -16.71
C LYS A 201 -22.49 14.92 -17.48
N GLU A 202 -22.98 16.14 -17.29
CA GLU A 202 -24.19 16.66 -17.96
C GLU A 202 -23.80 17.71 -18.97
N ILE A 203 -24.57 17.81 -20.05
CA ILE A 203 -24.44 18.81 -21.09
C ILE A 203 -25.83 19.28 -21.46
N ALA A 204 -26.05 20.60 -21.40
CA ALA A 204 -27.27 21.21 -21.84
C ALA A 204 -27.30 21.31 -23.37
N GLY A 205 -28.52 21.27 -23.97
CA GLY A 205 -28.69 21.22 -25.41
C GLY A 205 -28.11 22.39 -26.17
N ASN A 206 -28.22 23.59 -25.62
CA ASN A 206 -27.69 24.81 -26.24
C ASN A 206 -26.15 24.85 -26.28
N LEU A 207 -25.47 24.02 -25.45
CA LEU A 207 -24.01 23.98 -25.38
C LEU A 207 -23.41 22.86 -26.24
N ALA A 208 -24.18 21.86 -26.64
CA ALA A 208 -23.68 20.66 -27.29
C ALA A 208 -22.89 20.94 -28.58
N ASN A 209 -23.25 21.99 -29.33
CA ASN A 209 -22.61 22.33 -30.59
C ASN A 209 -21.71 23.57 -30.54
N VAL A 210 -21.37 24.06 -29.36
CA VAL A 210 -20.49 25.23 -29.22
C VAL A 210 -19.04 24.84 -29.61
N VAL A 211 -18.49 25.59 -30.57
CA VAL A 211 -17.11 25.48 -31.01
C VAL A 211 -16.30 26.57 -30.33
N THR A 212 -15.23 26.17 -29.64
CA THR A 212 -14.35 27.13 -28.99
C THR A 212 -13.35 27.76 -29.97
N GLN A 213 -12.88 28.95 -29.63
CA GLN A 213 -11.81 29.61 -30.38
C GLN A 213 -10.45 28.96 -30.13
N TYR A 214 -10.38 28.00 -29.18
CA TYR A 214 -9.14 27.30 -28.83
C TYR A 214 -8.99 25.98 -29.56
N GLN A 215 -7.75 25.65 -29.84
CA GLN A 215 -7.39 24.31 -30.28
C GLN A 215 -6.92 23.51 -29.05
N PHE A 216 -7.56 22.40 -28.80
CA PHE A 216 -7.17 21.45 -27.78
C PHE A 216 -6.42 20.29 -28.41
N GLN A 217 -5.34 19.89 -27.78
CA GLN A 217 -4.60 18.71 -28.21
C GLN A 217 -5.17 17.47 -27.52
N ASN A 218 -5.57 16.49 -28.31
CA ASN A 218 -6.02 15.19 -27.81
C ASN A 218 -4.85 14.33 -27.36
N ASP A 219 -5.10 13.32 -26.53
CA ASP A 219 -4.08 12.37 -26.05
C ASP A 219 -3.28 11.69 -27.21
N ASN A 220 -3.87 11.60 -28.40
CA ASN A 220 -3.25 11.04 -29.59
C ASN A 220 -2.51 12.09 -30.48
N GLY A 221 -2.30 13.30 -29.97
CA GLY A 221 -1.63 14.39 -30.71
C GLY A 221 -2.48 15.12 -31.75
N GLY A 222 -3.73 14.70 -31.94
CA GLY A 222 -4.69 15.42 -32.81
C GLY A 222 -5.20 16.70 -32.16
N THR A 223 -5.61 17.68 -32.96
CA THR A 223 -6.22 18.92 -32.46
C THR A 223 -7.72 18.92 -32.70
N SER A 224 -8.48 19.46 -31.74
CA SER A 224 -9.93 19.64 -31.83
C SER A 224 -10.33 21.00 -31.28
N ASN A 225 -11.28 21.65 -31.90
CA ASN A 225 -11.86 22.91 -31.41
C ASN A 225 -13.14 22.69 -30.59
N LEU A 226 -13.57 21.43 -30.41
CA LEU A 226 -14.77 21.13 -29.64
C LEU A 226 -14.42 21.11 -28.15
N TRP A 227 -14.98 22.05 -27.39
CA TRP A 227 -14.86 22.15 -25.95
C TRP A 227 -15.23 20.83 -25.21
N ILE A 228 -16.24 20.15 -25.73
CA ILE A 228 -16.80 18.90 -25.24
C ILE A 228 -15.74 17.80 -25.18
N ASN A 229 -14.80 17.76 -26.15
CA ASN A 229 -13.71 16.80 -26.18
C ASN A 229 -12.73 17.05 -25.02
N GLU A 230 -12.42 18.32 -24.74
CA GLU A 230 -11.54 18.70 -23.65
C GLU A 230 -12.19 18.41 -22.29
N GLU A 231 -13.46 18.74 -22.11
CA GLU A 231 -14.15 18.43 -20.87
C GLU A 231 -14.28 16.93 -20.64
N MET A 232 -14.48 16.13 -21.69
CA MET A 232 -14.50 14.67 -21.57
C MET A 232 -13.12 14.13 -21.21
N ARG A 233 -12.04 14.72 -21.72
CA ARG A 233 -10.67 14.38 -21.35
C ARG A 233 -10.41 14.70 -19.87
N GLN A 234 -10.81 15.87 -19.41
CA GLN A 234 -10.71 16.26 -18.00
C GLN A 234 -11.53 15.35 -17.09
N PHE A 235 -12.74 14.98 -17.50
CA PHE A 235 -13.58 14.03 -16.77
C PHE A 235 -12.90 12.65 -16.62
N ASN A 236 -12.35 12.13 -17.71
CA ASN A 236 -11.64 10.85 -17.69
C ASN A 236 -10.38 10.91 -16.80
N LEU A 237 -9.64 12.01 -16.88
CA LEU A 237 -8.47 12.21 -16.03
C LEU A 237 -8.86 12.28 -14.55
N HIS A 238 -9.89 13.07 -14.21
CA HIS A 238 -10.39 13.16 -12.84
C HIS A 238 -10.83 11.79 -12.31
N MET A 239 -11.53 11.00 -13.11
CA MET A 239 -11.93 9.65 -12.75
C MET A 239 -10.72 8.74 -12.49
N ARG A 240 -9.65 8.82 -13.30
CA ARG A 240 -8.42 8.07 -13.09
C ARG A 240 -7.72 8.47 -11.80
N VAL A 241 -7.58 9.77 -11.54
CA VAL A 241 -7.00 10.30 -10.29
C VAL A 241 -7.74 9.76 -9.08
N MET A 242 -9.07 9.85 -9.08
CA MET A 242 -9.87 9.36 -7.95
C MET A 242 -9.81 7.83 -7.78
N ASN A 243 -9.68 7.08 -8.85
CA ASN A 243 -9.50 5.63 -8.76
C ASN A 243 -8.11 5.25 -8.21
N GLU A 244 -7.06 5.97 -8.60
CA GLU A 244 -5.72 5.79 -8.03
C GLU A 244 -5.71 6.15 -6.54
N GLU A 245 -6.40 7.24 -6.17
CA GLU A 245 -6.60 7.65 -4.77
C GLU A 245 -7.19 6.52 -3.92
N ARG A 246 -8.24 5.86 -4.42
CA ARG A 246 -8.86 4.71 -3.75
C ARG A 246 -7.89 3.56 -3.58
N LEU A 247 -7.13 3.22 -4.63
CA LEU A 247 -6.17 2.12 -4.56
C LEU A 247 -5.07 2.38 -3.54
N TRP A 248 -4.68 3.64 -3.31
CA TRP A 248 -3.66 3.98 -2.33
C TRP A 248 -4.19 4.16 -0.92
N LYS A 249 -5.31 4.89 -0.73
CA LYS A 249 -5.72 5.44 0.57
C LYS A 249 -7.00 4.86 1.15
N SER A 250 -7.80 4.15 0.37
CA SER A 250 -9.05 3.60 0.90
C SER A 250 -8.78 2.75 2.14
N GLU A 251 -9.61 2.87 3.17
CA GLU A 251 -9.52 2.12 4.41
C GLU A 251 -10.70 1.14 4.51
N TYR A 252 -10.39 -0.11 4.86
CA TYR A 252 -11.39 -1.17 5.01
C TYR A 252 -12.34 -0.85 6.18
N ASN A 253 -13.64 -0.74 5.89
CA ASN A 253 -14.61 -0.24 6.86
C ASN A 253 -15.64 -1.25 7.34
N ARG A 254 -15.44 -2.55 7.12
CA ARG A 254 -16.34 -3.60 7.64
C ARG A 254 -15.85 -4.11 8.98
N LEU A 255 -16.74 -4.10 9.96
CA LEU A 255 -16.48 -4.62 11.30
C LEU A 255 -16.44 -6.16 11.30
N PRO A 256 -15.87 -6.79 12.35
CA PRO A 256 -15.82 -8.25 12.47
C PRO A 256 -17.19 -8.94 12.48
N ASP A 257 -18.24 -8.24 12.95
CA ASP A 257 -19.62 -8.71 12.91
C ASP A 257 -20.27 -8.66 11.52
N GLY A 258 -19.51 -8.16 10.50
CA GLY A 258 -19.96 -8.03 9.14
C GLY A 258 -20.75 -6.74 8.84
N THR A 259 -20.93 -5.85 9.81
CA THR A 259 -21.61 -4.58 9.61
C THR A 259 -20.70 -3.52 9.03
N ILE A 260 -21.28 -2.56 8.28
CA ILE A 260 -20.58 -1.38 7.76
C ILE A 260 -21.26 -0.15 8.41
N PRO A 261 -20.51 0.61 9.24
CA PRO A 261 -21.06 1.78 9.92
C PRO A 261 -21.45 2.91 8.96
N LEU A 262 -20.64 3.12 7.89
CA LEU A 262 -20.88 4.15 6.91
C LEU A 262 -22.08 3.79 6.03
N LYS A 263 -23.09 4.64 6.02
CA LYS A 263 -24.32 4.47 5.24
C LYS A 263 -24.60 5.70 4.40
N ASP A 264 -25.14 5.46 3.23
CA ASP A 264 -25.64 6.52 2.34
C ASP A 264 -26.78 7.28 3.02
N HIS A 265 -26.70 8.61 2.97
CA HIS A 265 -27.68 9.51 3.58
C HIS A 265 -29.07 9.36 2.97
N ASP A 266 -29.14 9.21 1.64
CA ASP A 266 -30.39 9.23 0.91
C ASP A 266 -31.16 7.90 0.96
N ASN A 267 -30.43 6.78 0.94
CA ASN A 267 -31.06 5.46 0.84
C ASN A 267 -30.75 4.53 2.03
N GLY A 268 -29.93 4.97 2.99
CA GLY A 268 -29.57 4.22 4.20
C GLY A 268 -28.77 2.94 3.95
N LYS A 269 -28.29 2.71 2.72
CA LYS A 269 -27.53 1.50 2.38
C LYS A 269 -26.07 1.63 2.79
N PRO A 270 -25.40 0.51 3.14
CA PRO A 270 -23.99 0.54 3.52
C PRO A 270 -23.10 0.92 2.32
N ILE A 271 -22.08 1.75 2.60
CA ILE A 271 -21.05 2.15 1.64
C ILE A 271 -19.78 1.37 1.96
N PRO A 272 -19.45 0.31 1.19
CA PRO A 272 -18.24 -0.46 1.42
C PRO A 272 -17.00 0.27 0.87
N HIS A 273 -15.92 0.27 1.65
CA HIS A 273 -14.59 0.73 1.24
C HIS A 273 -13.62 -0.44 1.22
N THR A 274 -12.79 -0.52 0.19
CA THR A 274 -11.73 -1.53 0.05
C THR A 274 -10.53 -1.17 0.91
N ALA A 275 -9.67 -2.15 1.23
CA ALA A 275 -8.35 -1.86 1.79
C ALA A 275 -7.44 -1.29 0.70
N GLY A 276 -6.87 -0.11 0.93
CA GLY A 276 -5.89 0.51 0.05
C GLY A 276 -4.46 0.00 0.31
N MET A 277 -3.55 0.30 -0.62
CA MET A 277 -2.16 -0.16 -0.53
C MET A 277 -1.46 0.35 0.73
N LEU A 278 -1.68 1.61 1.12
CA LEU A 278 -1.05 2.18 2.32
C LEU A 278 -1.55 1.50 3.61
N GLU A 279 -2.84 1.17 3.68
CA GLU A 279 -3.41 0.40 4.79
C GLU A 279 -2.78 -1.00 4.84
N ILE A 280 -2.75 -1.71 3.70
CA ILE A 280 -2.17 -3.06 3.63
C ILE A 280 -0.69 -3.05 4.05
N CYS A 281 0.09 -2.07 3.58
CA CYS A 281 1.50 -1.94 3.97
C CYS A 281 1.64 -1.62 5.47
N ARG A 282 0.82 -0.71 6.00
CA ARG A 282 0.83 -0.31 7.41
C ARG A 282 0.48 -1.46 8.34
N GLU A 283 -0.55 -2.22 8.00
CA GLU A 283 -0.99 -3.38 8.79
C GLU A 283 -0.06 -4.59 8.66
N SER A 284 0.69 -4.66 7.56
CA SER A 284 1.70 -5.71 7.37
C SER A 284 2.99 -5.41 8.14
N ASN A 285 3.64 -4.32 7.81
CA ASN A 285 4.85 -3.87 8.49
C ASN A 285 4.92 -2.33 8.38
N TYR A 286 5.18 -1.68 9.49
CA TYR A 286 5.26 -0.23 9.57
C TYR A 286 6.46 0.21 10.41
N ASP A 287 7.21 1.17 9.91
CA ASP A 287 8.27 1.82 10.67
C ASP A 287 8.37 3.30 10.30
N THR A 288 9.03 4.07 11.16
CA THR A 288 9.21 5.51 10.99
C THR A 288 10.66 5.89 11.07
N TYR A 289 11.02 6.98 10.42
CA TYR A 289 12.32 7.63 10.59
C TYR A 289 12.12 9.13 10.88
N GLY A 290 13.12 9.74 11.47
CA GLY A 290 13.11 11.17 11.77
C GLY A 290 13.53 12.01 10.56
N GLU A 291 14.08 13.22 10.82
CA GLU A 291 14.53 14.12 9.76
C GLU A 291 15.61 13.53 8.84
N VAL A 292 16.46 12.62 9.36
CA VAL A 292 17.55 12.01 8.61
C VAL A 292 17.37 10.50 8.53
N LEU A 293 17.39 9.98 7.32
CA LEU A 293 17.39 8.55 7.05
C LEU A 293 18.83 8.03 7.04
N THR A 294 19.10 6.92 7.70
CA THR A 294 20.42 6.27 7.72
C THR A 294 20.39 4.90 7.04
N VAL A 295 21.53 4.46 6.49
CA VAL A 295 21.64 3.14 5.86
C VAL A 295 21.37 2.02 6.87
N ASN A 296 21.91 2.12 8.07
CA ASN A 296 21.66 1.14 9.15
C ASN A 296 20.17 0.99 9.46
N LYS A 297 19.40 2.10 9.43
CA LYS A 297 17.96 2.05 9.62
C LYS A 297 17.28 1.34 8.44
N LEU A 298 17.68 1.66 7.21
CA LEU A 298 17.16 1.00 6.01
C LEU A 298 17.45 -0.50 6.00
N GLU A 299 18.70 -0.89 6.21
CA GLU A 299 19.13 -2.29 6.21
C GLU A 299 18.39 -3.09 7.28
N ARG A 300 18.35 -2.57 8.51
CA ARG A 300 17.63 -3.24 9.60
C ARG A 300 16.16 -3.41 9.27
N THR A 301 15.49 -2.35 8.82
CA THR A 301 14.05 -2.37 8.61
C THR A 301 13.67 -3.22 7.40
N ILE A 302 14.38 -3.08 6.30
CA ILE A 302 14.12 -3.85 5.07
C ILE A 302 14.57 -5.30 5.26
N GLY A 303 15.72 -5.54 5.90
CA GLY A 303 16.22 -6.88 6.24
C GLY A 303 15.20 -7.65 7.08
N ASP A 304 14.71 -7.07 8.18
CA ASP A 304 13.69 -7.69 9.04
C ASP A 304 12.41 -8.09 8.28
N VAL A 305 12.02 -7.31 7.27
CA VAL A 305 10.84 -7.61 6.43
C VAL A 305 11.14 -8.74 5.45
N LEU A 306 12.30 -8.70 4.80
CA LEU A 306 12.68 -9.67 3.79
C LEU A 306 13.02 -11.04 4.39
N ASP A 307 13.61 -11.08 5.58
CA ASP A 307 13.93 -12.34 6.30
C ASP A 307 12.68 -13.12 6.73
N ARG A 308 11.53 -12.49 6.77
CA ARG A 308 10.27 -13.17 7.07
C ARG A 308 9.75 -14.02 5.92
N ASP A 309 10.27 -13.82 4.71
CA ASP A 309 9.89 -14.63 3.57
C ASP A 309 10.58 -16.00 3.63
N THR A 310 9.75 -17.04 3.65
CA THR A 310 10.23 -18.45 3.70
C THR A 310 10.30 -19.10 2.33
N GLN A 311 9.89 -18.39 1.29
CA GLN A 311 9.89 -18.95 -0.06
C GLN A 311 11.13 -18.46 -0.80
N ASP A 312 11.88 -19.40 -1.41
CA ASP A 312 12.94 -19.12 -2.40
C ASP A 312 12.34 -18.52 -3.70
N GLY A 313 11.49 -17.51 -3.53
CA GLY A 313 10.85 -16.81 -4.62
C GLY A 313 11.77 -15.76 -5.24
N ASP A 314 11.18 -14.99 -6.13
CA ASP A 314 11.84 -13.85 -6.77
C ASP A 314 12.30 -12.85 -5.70
N LYS A 315 13.61 -12.58 -5.68
CA LYS A 315 14.25 -11.68 -4.71
C LYS A 315 14.21 -10.21 -5.17
N ASN A 316 13.28 -9.87 -6.07
CA ASN A 316 13.10 -8.51 -6.56
C ASN A 316 11.91 -7.85 -5.87
N VAL A 317 12.14 -6.71 -5.25
CA VAL A 317 11.10 -5.89 -4.62
C VAL A 317 11.16 -4.46 -5.12
N ALA A 318 10.00 -3.81 -5.20
CA ALA A 318 9.90 -2.42 -5.60
C ALA A 318 9.69 -1.53 -4.36
N LEU A 319 10.57 -0.56 -4.17
CA LEU A 319 10.44 0.48 -3.16
C LEU A 319 9.91 1.74 -3.84
N MET A 320 8.61 1.98 -3.70
CA MET A 320 7.94 3.13 -4.28
C MET A 320 7.93 4.29 -3.30
N GLY A 321 8.67 5.34 -3.59
CA GLY A 321 8.78 6.50 -2.72
C GLY A 321 8.53 7.82 -3.43
N GLY A 322 8.15 8.86 -2.67
CA GLY A 322 8.09 10.21 -3.16
C GLY A 322 9.49 10.80 -3.39
N LYS A 323 9.55 11.95 -4.04
CA LYS A 323 10.80 12.66 -4.35
C LYS A 323 11.63 13.00 -3.12
N GLY A 324 10.94 13.31 -2.00
CA GLY A 324 11.60 13.55 -0.71
C GLY A 324 12.31 12.29 -0.20
N PHE A 325 11.60 11.18 -0.17
CA PHE A 325 12.18 9.90 0.24
C PHE A 325 13.35 9.46 -0.62
N ILE A 326 13.25 9.61 -1.96
CA ILE A 326 14.35 9.25 -2.86
C ILE A 326 15.60 10.08 -2.57
N ARG A 327 15.45 11.37 -2.24
CA ARG A 327 16.57 12.22 -1.83
C ARG A 327 17.18 11.78 -0.50
N ASP A 328 16.34 11.43 0.47
CA ASP A 328 16.80 10.95 1.78
C ASP A 328 17.54 9.62 1.63
N PHE A 329 17.01 8.73 0.81
CA PHE A 329 17.63 7.44 0.47
C PHE A 329 18.99 7.62 -0.21
N GLU A 330 19.07 8.50 -1.21
CA GLU A 330 20.33 8.80 -1.90
C GLU A 330 21.35 9.44 -0.95
N MET A 331 20.91 10.36 -0.10
CA MET A 331 21.76 10.99 0.89
C MET A 331 22.30 9.99 1.92
N ALA A 332 21.45 9.07 2.39
CA ALA A 332 21.86 8.01 3.31
C ALA A 332 22.97 7.15 2.69
N ILE A 333 22.78 6.66 1.46
CA ILE A 333 23.78 5.84 0.76
C ILE A 333 25.09 6.61 0.53
N ARG A 334 25.02 7.87 0.12
CA ARG A 334 26.22 8.70 -0.10
C ARG A 334 26.99 8.98 1.18
N THR A 335 26.29 9.17 2.30
CA THR A 335 26.92 9.42 3.60
C THR A 335 27.64 8.19 4.06
N ASP A 336 26.98 7.04 4.00
CA ASP A 336 27.58 5.74 4.38
C ASP A 336 28.80 5.41 3.52
N ALA A 337 28.68 5.58 2.21
CA ALA A 337 29.77 5.38 1.26
C ALA A 337 30.98 6.29 1.56
N LYS A 338 30.75 7.51 1.99
CA LYS A 338 31.78 8.48 2.31
C LYS A 338 32.46 8.17 3.65
N GLU A 339 31.69 7.72 4.65
CA GLU A 339 32.17 7.43 5.99
C GLU A 339 32.93 6.09 6.06
N ASN A 340 32.42 5.06 5.36
CA ASN A 340 32.96 3.71 5.42
C ASN A 340 34.03 3.41 4.33
N GLY A 341 34.32 4.36 3.46
CA GLY A 341 35.39 4.24 2.46
C GLY A 341 35.18 3.18 1.37
N PHE A 342 34.01 2.57 1.30
CA PHE A 342 33.68 1.48 0.37
C PHE A 342 33.42 1.93 -1.07
N ILE A 343 33.18 3.20 -1.28
CA ILE A 343 33.01 3.76 -2.64
C ILE A 343 34.17 4.70 -2.96
N THR A 344 35.31 4.15 -3.27
CA THR A 344 36.26 4.76 -4.21
C THR A 344 35.63 4.59 -5.61
N PRO A 345 35.93 5.47 -6.58
CA PRO A 345 35.09 5.78 -7.74
C PRO A 345 34.79 4.57 -8.65
N LEU A 346 33.97 3.65 -8.18
CA LEU A 346 33.29 2.66 -9.01
C LEU A 346 32.25 3.34 -9.90
N GLY A 347 31.97 4.63 -9.69
CA GLY A 347 31.06 5.41 -10.49
C GLY A 347 31.34 5.38 -11.99
N GLU A 348 32.60 5.32 -12.40
CA GLU A 348 32.96 5.19 -13.80
C GLU A 348 32.78 3.77 -14.37
N LYS A 349 32.99 2.74 -13.58
CA LYS A 349 32.79 1.35 -14.02
C LYS A 349 31.36 0.86 -13.98
N MET A 350 30.53 1.35 -13.05
CA MET A 350 29.09 1.03 -13.03
C MET A 350 28.33 1.67 -14.20
N ILE A 351 28.86 2.72 -14.81
CA ILE A 351 28.28 3.37 -16.00
C ILE A 351 28.55 2.57 -17.28
N GLN A 352 29.57 1.73 -17.31
CA GLN A 352 29.96 0.99 -18.51
C GLN A 352 29.33 -0.41 -18.68
N ASP A 353 28.76 -0.99 -17.64
CA ASP A 353 28.41 -2.42 -17.66
C ASP A 353 26.92 -2.72 -17.97
N ASN A 354 26.08 -1.72 -18.17
CA ASN A 354 24.68 -1.90 -18.52
C ASN A 354 24.36 -1.30 -19.90
N GLY A 355 24.89 -1.79 -20.97
CA GLY A 355 24.51 -1.67 -22.39
C GLY A 355 23.43 -0.68 -22.87
N ASP A 356 22.81 0.07 -22.02
CA ASP A 356 21.83 1.12 -22.31
C ASP A 356 22.41 2.49 -21.99
N GLY A 357 22.47 3.30 -23.03
CA GLY A 357 23.11 4.59 -23.15
C GLY A 357 23.17 5.48 -21.93
N LEU A 358 24.26 6.18 -21.81
CA LEU A 358 24.65 7.20 -20.86
C LEU A 358 23.47 7.90 -20.18
N SER A 359 22.97 7.32 -19.10
CA SER A 359 22.08 8.04 -18.20
C SER A 359 22.96 8.79 -17.19
N TYR A 360 23.14 10.07 -17.42
CA TYR A 360 23.68 11.01 -16.45
C TYR A 360 22.70 11.21 -15.28
N GLY A 361 22.09 10.12 -14.80
CA GLY A 361 21.21 10.11 -13.65
C GLY A 361 22.02 9.89 -12.38
N ARG A 362 22.05 10.89 -11.52
CA ARG A 362 22.63 10.83 -10.18
C ARG A 362 21.88 9.88 -9.23
N TYR A 363 21.02 8.98 -9.72
CA TYR A 363 20.13 8.18 -8.88
C TYR A 363 20.47 6.70 -9.04
N PHE A 364 20.71 6.04 -7.90
CA PHE A 364 20.76 4.58 -7.86
C PHE A 364 19.32 4.04 -7.94
N ASN A 365 18.96 3.46 -9.06
CA ASN A 365 17.64 2.86 -9.24
C ASN A 365 17.55 1.46 -8.63
N LYS A 366 18.67 0.81 -8.38
CA LYS A 366 18.74 -0.55 -7.86
C LYS A 366 19.77 -0.65 -6.74
N TYR A 367 19.37 -1.26 -5.65
CA TYR A 367 20.21 -1.58 -4.51
C TYR A 367 20.16 -3.08 -4.27
N LYS A 368 21.30 -3.71 -4.06
CA LYS A 368 21.40 -5.12 -3.74
C LYS A 368 21.80 -5.28 -2.28
N THR A 369 20.95 -5.93 -1.49
CA THR A 369 21.25 -6.22 -0.09
C THR A 369 22.30 -7.32 0.02
N PRO A 370 23.06 -7.42 1.15
CA PRO A 370 23.98 -8.53 1.40
C PRO A 370 23.31 -9.90 1.29
N ASP A 371 22.03 -10.03 1.63
CA ASP A 371 21.23 -11.26 1.59
C ASP A 371 20.74 -11.63 0.18
N GLY A 372 21.14 -10.84 -0.82
CA GLY A 372 20.90 -11.12 -2.24
C GLY A 372 19.58 -10.58 -2.78
N TYR A 373 18.80 -9.79 -2.03
CA TYR A 373 17.63 -9.11 -2.53
C TYR A 373 18.00 -7.91 -3.40
N THR A 374 17.25 -7.73 -4.47
CA THR A 374 17.36 -6.55 -5.34
C THR A 374 16.19 -5.62 -5.08
N ILE A 375 16.47 -4.45 -4.52
CA ILE A 375 15.48 -3.41 -4.28
C ILE A 375 15.56 -2.43 -5.44
N THR A 376 14.45 -2.28 -6.17
CA THR A 376 14.32 -1.27 -7.22
C THR A 376 13.57 -0.07 -6.66
N VAL A 377 14.24 1.08 -6.61
CA VAL A 377 13.64 2.33 -6.14
C VAL A 377 12.89 2.99 -7.30
N ILE A 378 11.60 3.20 -7.12
CA ILE A 378 10.71 3.78 -8.12
C ILE A 378 10.12 5.07 -7.57
N HIS A 379 10.19 6.14 -8.36
CA HIS A 379 9.51 7.39 -8.03
C HIS A 379 8.00 7.23 -8.16
N ASN A 380 7.29 7.56 -7.09
CA ASN A 380 5.84 7.63 -7.09
C ASN A 380 5.39 9.09 -7.00
N ALA A 381 5.01 9.65 -8.14
CA ALA A 381 4.58 11.05 -8.24
C ALA A 381 3.30 11.33 -7.42
N TYR A 382 2.50 10.31 -7.10
CA TYR A 382 1.33 10.44 -6.26
C TYR A 382 1.66 11.00 -4.86
N PHE A 383 2.79 10.61 -4.26
CA PHE A 383 3.22 11.12 -2.95
C PHE A 383 3.67 12.60 -2.99
N ASP A 384 4.01 13.10 -4.17
CA ASP A 384 4.50 14.48 -4.36
C ASP A 384 3.40 15.46 -4.78
N LYS A 385 2.48 14.99 -5.61
CA LYS A 385 1.48 15.81 -6.32
C LYS A 385 0.03 15.36 -6.04
N GLY A 386 -0.16 14.37 -5.18
CA GLY A 386 -1.48 13.90 -4.78
C GLY A 386 -2.21 14.94 -3.92
N THR A 387 -3.49 14.70 -3.70
CA THR A 387 -4.36 15.59 -2.90
C THR A 387 -3.79 15.88 -1.52
N ASP A 388 -3.18 14.88 -0.86
CA ASP A 388 -2.55 15.04 0.45
C ASP A 388 -1.29 15.89 0.41
N ALA A 389 -0.51 15.81 -0.68
CA ALA A 389 0.71 16.59 -0.80
C ALA A 389 0.39 18.09 -0.93
N GLU A 390 -0.68 18.43 -1.63
CA GLU A 390 -1.18 19.79 -1.73
C GLU A 390 -1.71 20.29 -0.37
N ALA A 391 -2.54 19.47 0.29
CA ALA A 391 -3.03 19.79 1.63
C ALA A 391 -1.90 19.94 2.65
N ALA A 392 -0.88 19.07 2.62
CA ALA A 392 0.27 19.17 3.48
C ALA A 392 1.06 20.47 3.28
N LYS A 393 1.23 20.92 2.03
CA LYS A 393 1.88 22.19 1.72
C LYS A 393 1.10 23.38 2.27
N GLN A 394 -0.22 23.40 2.05
CA GLN A 394 -1.09 24.47 2.54
C GLN A 394 -1.13 24.54 4.06
N ASN A 395 -1.08 23.40 4.74
CA ASN A 395 -1.06 23.29 6.19
C ASN A 395 0.35 23.50 6.80
N GLY A 396 1.37 23.80 6.00
CA GLY A 396 2.74 24.00 6.49
C GLY A 396 3.45 22.72 6.94
N MET A 397 2.90 21.53 6.61
CA MET A 397 3.53 20.22 6.88
C MET A 397 4.66 19.97 5.87
N ILE A 398 5.73 20.74 6.00
CA ILE A 398 6.86 20.75 5.08
C ILE A 398 8.10 20.27 5.82
N HIS A 399 8.87 19.39 5.18
CA HIS A 399 10.12 18.90 5.73
C HIS A 399 11.16 20.05 5.77
N PRO A 400 11.79 20.32 6.93
CA PRO A 400 12.61 21.50 7.14
C PRO A 400 13.82 21.57 6.20
N THR A 401 14.47 20.44 5.96
CA THR A 401 15.69 20.37 5.14
C THR A 401 15.42 20.38 3.64
N THR A 402 14.35 19.75 3.17
CA THR A 402 14.10 19.61 1.73
C THR A 402 13.08 20.58 1.16
N GLY A 403 12.26 21.20 2.01
CA GLY A 403 11.16 22.09 1.61
C GLY A 403 10.02 21.35 0.88
N LEU A 404 10.03 20.01 0.89
CA LEU A 404 8.99 19.18 0.29
C LEU A 404 7.92 18.81 1.31
N PRO A 405 6.69 18.48 0.89
CA PRO A 405 5.66 18.04 1.82
C PRO A 405 6.09 16.74 2.51
N ILE A 406 5.69 16.53 3.77
CA ILE A 406 6.03 15.32 4.55
C ILE A 406 5.54 14.05 3.86
N THR A 407 4.43 14.12 3.13
CA THR A 407 3.92 13.00 2.34
C THR A 407 4.88 12.52 1.25
N SER A 408 5.74 13.41 0.74
CA SER A 408 6.81 13.06 -0.20
C SER A 408 7.94 12.23 0.45
N HIS A 409 8.07 12.29 1.79
CA HIS A 409 9.07 11.57 2.59
C HIS A 409 8.53 10.24 3.13
N GLN A 410 7.76 9.53 2.30
CA GLN A 410 7.29 8.17 2.60
C GLN A 410 7.59 7.24 1.45
N ALA A 411 7.74 5.96 1.77
CA ALA A 411 7.93 4.89 0.80
C ALA A 411 7.16 3.64 1.19
N ALA A 412 6.60 2.98 0.18
CA ALA A 412 5.98 1.68 0.30
C ALA A 412 6.85 0.62 -0.40
N LEU A 413 7.25 -0.41 0.33
CA LEU A 413 7.85 -1.60 -0.25
C LEU A 413 6.74 -2.52 -0.72
N ILE A 414 6.73 -2.82 -2.01
CA ILE A 414 5.69 -3.60 -2.65
C ILE A 414 6.31 -4.80 -3.36
N ASP A 415 5.87 -5.98 -2.99
CA ASP A 415 6.26 -7.21 -3.66
C ASP A 415 5.44 -7.39 -4.94
N MET A 416 6.08 -7.18 -6.07
CA MET A 416 5.51 -7.30 -7.41
C MET A 416 5.74 -8.68 -8.03
N SER A 417 6.24 -9.64 -7.27
CA SER A 417 6.54 -10.99 -7.75
C SER A 417 5.27 -11.71 -8.23
N ASN A 418 5.50 -12.71 -9.09
CA ASN A 418 4.43 -13.60 -9.53
C ASN A 418 4.26 -14.73 -8.52
N TYR A 419 3.06 -14.88 -7.99
CA TYR A 419 2.69 -15.92 -7.06
C TYR A 419 1.70 -16.89 -7.71
N LYS A 420 2.08 -18.16 -7.87
CA LYS A 420 1.26 -19.20 -8.51
C LYS A 420 0.70 -18.81 -9.88
N GLY A 421 1.51 -18.12 -10.70
CA GLY A 421 1.12 -17.70 -12.04
C GLY A 421 0.30 -16.40 -12.12
N ASN A 422 -0.03 -15.80 -10.97
CA ASN A 422 -0.69 -14.51 -10.87
C ASN A 422 0.26 -13.49 -10.24
N GLN A 423 0.03 -12.22 -10.52
CA GLN A 423 0.74 -11.15 -9.85
C GLN A 423 0.29 -11.06 -8.38
N ASN A 424 1.23 -10.81 -7.47
CA ASN A 424 0.94 -10.70 -6.04
C ASN A 424 -0.06 -9.58 -5.73
N VAL A 425 0.08 -8.43 -6.37
CA VAL A 425 -0.84 -7.30 -6.26
C VAL A 425 -1.78 -7.29 -7.44
N ARG A 426 -3.08 -7.34 -7.17
CA ARG A 426 -4.11 -7.37 -8.21
C ARG A 426 -5.25 -6.40 -7.92
N ILE A 427 -5.72 -5.72 -8.95
CA ILE A 427 -6.99 -5.01 -8.91
C ILE A 427 -8.13 -6.02 -9.00
N VAL A 428 -9.11 -5.87 -8.14
CA VAL A 428 -10.31 -6.73 -8.11
C VAL A 428 -11.50 -5.95 -8.62
N ARG A 429 -12.27 -6.58 -9.50
CA ARG A 429 -13.47 -5.98 -10.09
C ARG A 429 -14.64 -6.95 -10.01
N GLN A 430 -15.85 -6.43 -9.94
CA GLN A 430 -17.04 -7.28 -9.99
C GLN A 430 -17.31 -7.75 -11.42
N LYS A 431 -17.49 -9.06 -11.60
CA LYS A 431 -17.81 -9.65 -12.90
C LYS A 431 -19.06 -9.02 -13.48
N GLY A 432 -18.97 -8.50 -14.71
CA GLY A 432 -20.06 -7.84 -15.39
C GLY A 432 -20.44 -6.44 -14.87
N GLN A 433 -19.76 -5.92 -13.83
CA GLN A 433 -19.95 -4.57 -13.27
C GLN A 433 -18.61 -3.84 -13.07
N ALA A 434 -17.56 -4.30 -13.74
CA ALA A 434 -16.23 -3.72 -13.61
C ALA A 434 -16.20 -2.24 -14.02
N TYR A 435 -16.79 -1.97 -15.17
CA TYR A 435 -16.96 -0.62 -15.72
C TYR A 435 -18.18 -0.62 -16.64
N LYS A 436 -19.07 0.32 -16.45
CA LYS A 436 -20.22 0.53 -17.33
C LYS A 436 -20.41 2.01 -17.56
N ALA A 437 -20.41 2.41 -18.82
CA ALA A 437 -20.81 3.73 -19.25
C ALA A 437 -22.19 3.66 -19.89
N LYS A 438 -23.01 4.63 -19.58
CA LYS A 438 -24.34 4.81 -20.17
C LYS A 438 -24.64 6.29 -20.34
N VAL A 439 -25.49 6.61 -21.30
CA VAL A 439 -26.03 7.95 -21.48
C VAL A 439 -27.51 7.93 -21.14
N ILE A 440 -27.95 8.98 -20.48
CA ILE A 440 -29.36 9.32 -20.34
C ILE A 440 -29.60 10.43 -21.34
N GLU A 441 -30.38 10.14 -22.40
CA GLU A 441 -30.74 11.06 -23.45
C GLU A 441 -31.98 11.82 -23.02
N GLY A 442 -31.91 13.15 -23.14
CA GLY A 442 -33.09 14.03 -23.15
C GLY A 442 -33.42 14.44 -24.58
N MET A 443 -33.72 15.71 -24.76
CA MET A 443 -33.98 16.28 -26.10
C MET A 443 -32.70 16.63 -26.87
N THR A 444 -31.55 16.49 -26.22
CA THR A 444 -30.24 16.81 -26.80
C THR A 444 -29.57 15.56 -27.32
N ASP A 445 -29.02 15.63 -28.54
CA ASP A 445 -28.22 14.56 -29.15
C ASP A 445 -26.95 14.24 -28.32
N ILE A 446 -26.60 12.98 -28.33
CA ILE A 446 -25.36 12.51 -27.66
C ILE A 446 -24.14 13.04 -28.44
N PRO A 447 -23.21 13.73 -27.78
CA PRO A 447 -21.97 14.13 -28.44
C PRO A 447 -21.19 12.94 -28.95
N ALA A 448 -20.68 13.02 -30.17
CA ALA A 448 -19.94 11.94 -30.82
C ALA A 448 -18.70 11.48 -30.02
N CYS A 449 -18.06 12.37 -29.24
CA CYS A 449 -16.91 12.06 -28.41
C CYS A 449 -17.21 11.11 -27.24
N TRP A 450 -18.46 10.86 -26.89
CA TRP A 450 -18.86 9.90 -25.89
C TRP A 450 -18.86 8.45 -26.41
N GLY A 451 -18.74 8.28 -27.73
CA GLY A 451 -18.60 6.97 -28.36
C GLY A 451 -19.83 6.07 -28.25
N LEU A 452 -21.01 6.66 -28.01
CA LEU A 452 -22.28 5.96 -27.91
C LEU A 452 -23.22 6.44 -29.03
N PRO A 453 -24.02 5.56 -29.61
CA PRO A 453 -24.97 5.94 -30.67
C PRO A 453 -26.12 6.74 -30.10
N ASN A 454 -26.59 7.72 -30.86
CA ASN A 454 -27.87 8.38 -30.64
C ASN A 454 -29.01 7.39 -30.80
N THR A 455 -30.01 7.47 -29.95
CA THR A 455 -31.29 6.78 -30.12
C THR A 455 -32.39 7.84 -30.34
N ASN A 456 -33.38 7.53 -31.14
CA ASN A 456 -34.49 8.45 -31.35
C ASN A 456 -35.52 8.44 -30.21
N HIS A 457 -35.05 8.13 -28.98
CA HIS A 457 -35.90 8.01 -27.81
C HIS A 457 -35.31 8.83 -26.65
N ALA A 458 -36.08 9.81 -26.18
CA ALA A 458 -35.73 10.54 -24.97
C ALA A 458 -36.09 9.74 -23.72
N ALA A 459 -35.14 9.60 -22.81
CA ALA A 459 -35.32 8.97 -21.49
C ALA A 459 -35.80 9.98 -20.42
N THR A 460 -35.72 11.27 -20.73
CA THR A 460 -36.19 12.39 -19.89
C THR A 460 -36.68 13.52 -20.75
N GLU A 461 -37.62 14.30 -20.23
CA GLU A 461 -38.17 15.51 -20.87
C GLU A 461 -37.22 16.71 -20.81
N ILE A 462 -36.13 16.59 -20.04
CA ILE A 462 -35.16 17.68 -19.86
C ILE A 462 -34.26 17.79 -21.10
N ASP A 463 -34.03 19.00 -21.57
CA ASP A 463 -33.09 19.27 -22.67
C ASP A 463 -31.63 19.17 -22.19
N MET A 464 -31.17 17.94 -22.08
CA MET A 464 -29.80 17.61 -21.69
C MET A 464 -29.38 16.24 -22.22
N ALA A 465 -28.06 15.99 -22.26
CA ALA A 465 -27.50 14.66 -22.34
C ALA A 465 -26.60 14.43 -21.09
N ARG A 466 -26.77 13.30 -20.40
CA ARG A 466 -25.99 12.95 -19.22
C ARG A 466 -25.20 11.68 -19.47
N TYR A 467 -23.89 11.78 -19.41
CA TYR A 467 -22.98 10.63 -19.45
C TYR A 467 -22.73 10.11 -18.03
N GLU A 468 -23.04 8.86 -17.81
CA GLU A 468 -22.83 8.21 -16.51
C GLU A 468 -21.86 7.05 -16.59
N VAL A 469 -20.92 7.05 -15.69
CA VAL A 469 -19.97 5.96 -15.49
C VAL A 469 -20.17 5.38 -14.10
N LYS A 470 -20.29 4.07 -14.03
CA LYS A 470 -20.22 3.34 -12.77
C LYS A 470 -19.26 2.19 -12.87
N GLY A 471 -18.63 1.86 -11.75
CA GLY A 471 -17.74 0.70 -11.67
C GLY A 471 -17.55 0.22 -10.26
N SER A 472 -16.74 -0.81 -10.16
CA SER A 472 -16.32 -1.39 -8.90
C SER A 472 -14.82 -1.63 -8.92
N ILE A 473 -14.15 -1.33 -7.83
CA ILE A 473 -12.72 -1.48 -7.68
C ILE A 473 -12.40 -2.01 -6.29
N GLY A 474 -11.38 -2.81 -6.19
CA GLY A 474 -10.82 -3.30 -4.94
C GLY A 474 -9.38 -3.73 -5.16
N LEU A 475 -8.67 -3.95 -4.09
CA LEU A 475 -7.28 -4.38 -4.11
C LEU A 475 -7.13 -5.71 -3.38
N GLN A 476 -6.37 -6.61 -3.95
CA GLN A 476 -5.96 -7.86 -3.31
C GLN A 476 -4.46 -8.02 -3.37
N VAL A 477 -3.87 -8.34 -2.23
CA VAL A 477 -2.48 -8.75 -2.10
C VAL A 477 -2.47 -10.18 -1.57
N ASP A 478 -1.91 -11.11 -2.36
CA ASP A 478 -1.93 -12.53 -1.98
C ASP A 478 -0.93 -12.82 -0.85
N ASN A 479 0.27 -12.24 -0.93
CA ASN A 479 1.30 -12.34 0.09
C ASN A 479 1.66 -10.94 0.62
N THR A 480 1.34 -10.67 1.87
CA THR A 480 1.58 -9.37 2.52
C THR A 480 2.88 -9.33 3.31
N THR A 481 3.61 -10.44 3.43
CA THR A 481 4.80 -10.53 4.30
C THR A 481 5.91 -9.56 3.92
N LYS A 482 6.07 -9.28 2.61
CA LYS A 482 7.05 -8.33 2.06
C LYS A 482 6.48 -6.92 1.85
N MET A 483 5.27 -6.64 2.32
CA MET A 483 4.70 -5.30 2.26
C MET A 483 5.15 -4.50 3.47
N PHE A 484 5.53 -3.25 3.25
CA PHE A 484 6.08 -2.40 4.29
C PHE A 484 5.84 -0.92 3.97
N LEU A 485 5.54 -0.13 4.99
CA LEU A 485 5.43 1.33 4.90
C LEU A 485 6.48 1.98 5.79
N LEU A 486 7.32 2.80 5.17
CA LEU A 486 8.29 3.67 5.86
C LEU A 486 7.86 5.12 5.72
N LYS A 487 7.72 5.82 6.83
CA LYS A 487 7.24 7.20 6.86
C LYS A 487 8.15 8.10 7.67
N CYS A 488 8.44 9.30 7.15
CA CYS A 488 9.08 10.35 7.93
C CYS A 488 8.09 10.91 8.97
N VAL A 489 8.55 11.04 10.21
CA VAL A 489 7.82 11.69 11.32
C VAL A 489 8.75 12.72 11.93
N LEU A 490 8.31 13.98 11.94
CA LEU A 490 9.04 15.13 12.48
C LEU A 490 8.56 15.46 13.88
#